data_7fcb8d8b5377f14e16354f447482237f
#
_entry.id   7fcb8d8b5377f14e16354f447482237f
#
_cell.length_a   1.000
_cell.length_b   1.000
_cell.length_c   1.000
_cell.angle_alpha   90.00
_cell.angle_beta   90.00
_cell.angle_gamma   90.00
#
_symmetry.space_group_name_H-M   'P 1'
#
loop_
_entity.id
_entity.type
_entity.pdbx_description
1 polymer ?
#
loop_
_entity_poly.entity_id
_entity_poly.type
_entity_poly.pdbx_seq_one_letter_code
_entity_poly.pdbx_strand_id
1 'polypeptide(L)'
;FTPADIRRAVRAIACDMLQREKLEAWLADYPALPVAEPRRVLVVMAGNIPLVGFFDLLCVLVSGHGCLVKPSAKDSVLMEHVVGLLREIDPSAPVRLYDGTSPVDAVIATGSDNANRYFRAHYAGIPSLLRGSRQSVAVLSGRETPDQLAGLADDIWAYSGLGCRSVSLIFAPEGYEPALQIPPVNDKYINNYRQQRALLEMQGRPFVDCLLYTSD
;
A
#
# COMPACT_ATOMS: atom_id res chain seq x y z
N PHE A 1 2.33 8.00 -11.17
CA PHE A 1 1.36 6.92 -11.40
C PHE A 1 0.82 7.01 -12.81
N THR A 2 0.55 5.86 -13.43
CA THR A 2 -0.13 5.84 -14.74
C THR A 2 -1.65 5.96 -14.55
N PRO A 3 -2.41 6.40 -15.59
CA PRO A 3 -3.87 6.38 -15.53
C PRO A 3 -4.45 4.97 -15.29
N ALA A 4 -3.75 3.92 -15.72
CA ALA A 4 -4.14 2.54 -15.47
C ALA A 4 -4.01 2.17 -13.99
N ASP A 5 -2.91 2.57 -13.33
CA ASP A 5 -2.69 2.36 -11.91
C ASP A 5 -3.78 3.04 -11.06
N ILE A 6 -4.11 4.29 -11.42
CA ILE A 6 -5.14 5.05 -10.71
C ILE A 6 -6.50 4.37 -10.86
N ARG A 7 -6.90 3.98 -12.08
CA ARG A 7 -8.16 3.27 -12.30
C ARG A 7 -8.21 1.93 -11.56
N ARG A 8 -7.09 1.20 -11.52
CA ARG A 8 -6.98 -0.06 -10.76
C ARG A 8 -7.21 0.19 -9.25
N ALA A 9 -6.55 1.19 -8.68
CA ALA A 9 -6.70 1.53 -7.26
C ALA A 9 -8.13 1.96 -6.92
N VAL A 10 -8.73 2.85 -7.72
CA VAL A 10 -10.11 3.31 -7.51
C VAL A 10 -11.10 2.14 -7.63
N ARG A 11 -10.93 1.25 -8.61
CA ARG A 11 -11.80 0.07 -8.76
C ARG A 11 -11.68 -0.87 -7.56
N ALA A 12 -10.47 -1.16 -7.09
CA ALA A 12 -10.26 -2.00 -5.92
C ALA A 12 -10.90 -1.39 -4.67
N ILE A 13 -10.76 -0.09 -4.44
CA ILE A 13 -11.41 0.61 -3.36
C ILE A 13 -12.95 0.47 -3.47
N ALA A 14 -13.51 0.77 -4.64
CA ALA A 14 -14.96 0.73 -4.84
C ALA A 14 -15.54 -0.69 -4.70
N CYS A 15 -14.88 -1.71 -5.26
CA CYS A 15 -15.41 -3.07 -5.31
C CYS A 15 -15.09 -3.92 -4.06
N ASP A 16 -13.98 -3.61 -3.36
CA ASP A 16 -13.52 -4.44 -2.26
C ASP A 16 -13.67 -3.79 -0.88
N MET A 17 -13.53 -2.44 -0.81
CA MET A 17 -13.54 -1.73 0.46
C MET A 17 -14.85 -1.00 0.74
N LEU A 18 -15.56 -0.49 -0.30
CA LEU A 18 -16.74 0.35 -0.13
C LEU A 18 -18.06 -0.39 -0.39
N GLN A 19 -18.05 -1.72 -0.38
CA GLN A 19 -19.30 -2.51 -0.45
C GLN A 19 -19.97 -2.54 0.92
N ARG A 20 -21.21 -2.09 0.99
CA ARG A 20 -21.96 -1.94 2.25
C ARG A 20 -21.97 -3.23 3.07
N GLU A 21 -22.31 -4.33 2.44
CA GLU A 21 -22.42 -5.63 3.09
C GLU A 21 -21.09 -6.11 3.67
N LYS A 22 -19.99 -5.84 2.96
CA LYS A 22 -18.64 -6.17 3.43
C LYS A 22 -18.22 -5.31 4.63
N LEU A 23 -18.55 -4.01 4.59
CA LEU A 23 -18.26 -3.09 5.69
C LEU A 23 -19.09 -3.44 6.93
N GLU A 24 -20.37 -3.68 6.78
CA GLU A 24 -21.25 -4.06 7.88
C GLU A 24 -20.82 -5.39 8.51
N ALA A 25 -20.50 -6.40 7.70
CA ALA A 25 -19.99 -7.69 8.18
C ALA A 25 -18.66 -7.54 8.93
N TRP A 26 -17.74 -6.72 8.42
CA TRP A 26 -16.47 -6.47 9.09
C TRP A 26 -16.65 -5.71 10.41
N LEU A 27 -17.51 -4.70 10.44
CA LEU A 27 -17.75 -3.90 11.64
C LEU A 27 -18.53 -4.66 12.72
N ALA A 28 -19.29 -5.69 12.37
CA ALA A 28 -20.01 -6.53 13.32
C ALA A 28 -19.09 -7.26 14.32
N ASP A 29 -17.81 -7.47 13.95
CA ASP A 29 -16.80 -8.04 14.84
C ASP A 29 -16.32 -7.05 15.94
N TYR A 30 -16.74 -5.77 15.83
CA TYR A 30 -16.33 -4.68 16.72
C TYR A 30 -17.54 -4.03 17.39
N PRO A 31 -18.17 -4.66 18.38
CA PRO A 31 -19.46 -4.22 18.96
C PRO A 31 -19.40 -2.85 19.66
N ALA A 32 -18.20 -2.37 19.97
CA ALA A 32 -17.99 -1.06 20.59
C ALA A 32 -17.87 0.10 19.59
N LEU A 33 -18.18 -0.12 18.30
CA LEU A 33 -18.15 0.92 17.27
C LEU A 33 -19.58 1.43 16.95
N PRO A 34 -19.69 2.74 16.59
CA PRO A 34 -18.66 3.76 16.65
C PRO A 34 -18.25 4.07 18.10
N VAL A 35 -17.02 4.54 18.29
CA VAL A 35 -16.51 4.86 19.63
C VAL A 35 -17.32 5.98 20.29
N ALA A 36 -17.50 5.90 21.61
CA ALA A 36 -18.22 6.91 22.38
C ALA A 36 -17.41 8.22 22.51
N GLU A 37 -16.09 8.14 22.50
CA GLU A 37 -15.19 9.28 22.62
C GLU A 37 -14.32 9.41 21.36
N PRO A 38 -14.75 10.16 20.35
CA PRO A 38 -13.97 10.40 19.14
C PRO A 38 -12.60 11.06 19.44
N ARG A 39 -11.57 10.57 18.79
CA ARG A 39 -10.21 11.12 18.87
C ARG A 39 -9.77 11.63 17.50
N ARG A 40 -8.80 12.55 17.49
CA ARG A 40 -8.18 13.06 16.26
C ARG A 40 -6.99 12.16 15.92
N VAL A 41 -7.18 11.35 14.91
CA VAL A 41 -6.15 10.42 14.43
C VAL A 41 -5.43 11.02 13.24
N LEU A 42 -4.13 11.24 13.37
CA LEU A 42 -3.29 11.63 12.26
C LEU A 42 -2.91 10.40 11.43
N VAL A 43 -3.24 10.43 10.14
CA VAL A 43 -2.83 9.39 9.19
C VAL A 43 -1.75 9.95 8.27
N VAL A 44 -0.50 9.54 8.52
CA VAL A 44 0.66 9.86 7.67
C VAL A 44 0.79 8.79 6.61
N MET A 45 0.51 9.15 5.37
CA MET A 45 0.37 8.21 4.28
C MET A 45 1.65 8.03 3.48
N ALA A 46 1.94 6.78 3.09
CA ALA A 46 2.91 6.51 2.03
C ALA A 46 2.37 6.99 0.67
N GLY A 47 3.21 7.01 -0.35
CA GLY A 47 2.81 7.41 -1.71
C GLY A 47 3.55 6.62 -2.77
N ASN A 48 3.78 5.34 -2.50
CA ASN A 48 4.43 4.41 -3.44
C ASN A 48 3.45 3.87 -4.50
N ILE A 49 2.16 3.78 -4.17
CA ILE A 49 1.07 3.43 -5.09
C ILE A 49 -0.10 4.39 -4.90
N PRO A 50 -1.01 4.53 -5.90
CA PRO A 50 -2.15 5.45 -5.80
C PRO A 50 -3.07 5.10 -4.64
N LEU A 51 -3.50 6.10 -3.88
CA LEU A 51 -4.48 5.99 -2.80
C LEU A 51 -4.14 4.96 -1.72
N VAL A 52 -2.86 4.66 -1.52
CA VAL A 52 -2.41 3.62 -0.57
C VAL A 52 -2.86 3.89 0.88
N GLY A 53 -3.04 5.15 1.24
CA GLY A 53 -3.51 5.57 2.56
C GLY A 53 -5.02 5.52 2.74
N PHE A 54 -5.80 5.21 1.70
CA PHE A 54 -7.27 5.22 1.76
C PHE A 54 -7.82 4.23 2.80
N PHE A 55 -7.24 3.05 2.91
CA PHE A 55 -7.70 2.05 3.88
C PHE A 55 -7.59 2.54 5.33
N ASP A 56 -6.49 3.19 5.69
CA ASP A 56 -6.31 3.75 7.03
C ASP A 56 -7.31 4.90 7.30
N LEU A 57 -7.55 5.75 6.30
CA LEU A 57 -8.57 6.79 6.38
C LEU A 57 -9.96 6.17 6.61
N LEU A 58 -10.31 5.15 5.84
CA LEU A 58 -11.58 4.44 5.98
C LEU A 58 -11.72 3.85 7.38
N CYS A 59 -10.70 3.14 7.88
CA CYS A 59 -10.71 2.55 9.22
C CYS A 59 -10.95 3.61 10.32
N VAL A 60 -10.29 4.77 10.22
CA VAL A 60 -10.46 5.86 11.18
C VAL A 60 -11.88 6.41 11.16
N LEU A 61 -12.44 6.64 9.97
CA LEU A 61 -13.78 7.23 9.85
C LEU A 61 -14.88 6.26 10.29
N VAL A 62 -14.83 5.00 9.86
CA VAL A 62 -15.87 4.01 10.21
C VAL A 62 -15.80 3.61 11.69
N SER A 63 -14.67 3.81 12.34
CA SER A 63 -14.56 3.63 13.80
C SER A 63 -15.12 4.79 14.62
N GLY A 64 -15.52 5.88 13.97
CA GLY A 64 -16.09 7.06 14.64
C GLY A 64 -15.07 8.09 15.08
N HIS A 65 -13.82 8.00 14.62
CA HIS A 65 -12.77 8.97 14.93
C HIS A 65 -12.68 10.08 13.87
N GLY A 66 -12.10 11.23 14.25
CA GLY A 66 -11.72 12.28 13.31
C GLY A 66 -10.39 11.95 12.64
N CYS A 67 -10.31 12.11 11.30
CA CYS A 67 -9.14 11.82 10.51
C CYS A 67 -8.43 13.10 10.06
N LEU A 68 -7.16 13.26 10.47
CA LEU A 68 -6.24 14.28 9.98
C LEU A 68 -5.33 13.62 8.93
N VAL A 69 -5.51 13.98 7.68
CA VAL A 69 -4.83 13.34 6.55
C VAL A 69 -3.55 14.10 6.21
N LYS A 70 -2.40 13.41 6.28
CA LYS A 70 -1.11 13.90 5.79
C LYS A 70 -0.66 13.03 4.62
N PRO A 71 -1.03 13.38 3.38
CA PRO A 71 -0.66 12.60 2.22
C PRO A 71 0.83 12.72 1.93
N SER A 72 1.37 11.74 1.22
CA SER A 72 2.69 11.86 0.60
C SER A 72 2.61 12.85 -0.57
N ALA A 73 3.68 13.62 -0.79
CA ALA A 73 3.76 14.53 -1.94
C ALA A 73 3.52 13.83 -3.31
N LYS A 74 3.77 12.52 -3.40
CA LYS A 74 3.56 11.74 -4.63
C LYS A 74 2.10 11.38 -4.88
N ASP A 75 1.26 11.40 -3.85
CA ASP A 75 -0.15 11.00 -3.89
C ASP A 75 -1.09 12.12 -3.37
N SER A 76 -0.56 13.32 -3.14
CA SER A 76 -1.31 14.42 -2.52
C SER A 76 -2.54 14.81 -3.34
N VAL A 77 -2.39 14.97 -4.65
CA VAL A 77 -3.48 15.37 -5.54
C VAL A 77 -4.68 14.41 -5.46
N LEU A 78 -4.41 13.09 -5.47
CA LEU A 78 -5.47 12.10 -5.40
C LEU A 78 -6.12 12.07 -4.02
N MET A 79 -5.33 12.11 -2.95
CA MET A 79 -5.86 12.09 -1.59
C MET A 79 -6.60 13.37 -1.23
N GLU A 80 -6.13 14.54 -1.67
CA GLU A 80 -6.82 15.82 -1.51
C GLU A 80 -8.18 15.80 -2.22
N HIS A 81 -8.23 15.24 -3.44
CA HIS A 81 -9.49 15.06 -4.15
C HIS A 81 -10.45 14.13 -3.39
N VAL A 82 -9.96 13.01 -2.85
CA VAL A 82 -10.78 12.09 -2.03
C VAL A 82 -11.33 12.79 -0.79
N VAL A 83 -10.50 13.54 -0.07
CA VAL A 83 -10.95 14.32 1.11
C VAL A 83 -12.00 15.36 0.71
N GLY A 84 -11.82 16.02 -0.45
CA GLY A 84 -12.80 16.93 -1.02
C GLY A 84 -14.14 16.25 -1.29
N LEU A 85 -14.14 15.14 -2.01
CA LEU A 85 -15.34 14.36 -2.30
C LEU A 85 -16.08 13.89 -1.05
N LEU A 86 -15.36 13.40 -0.03
CA LEU A 86 -15.97 12.99 1.23
C LEU A 86 -16.71 14.15 1.90
N ARG A 87 -16.16 15.36 1.87
CA ARG A 87 -16.77 16.55 2.44
C ARG A 87 -17.89 17.12 1.58
N GLU A 88 -17.89 16.90 0.28
CA GLU A 88 -19.01 17.22 -0.61
C GLU A 88 -20.21 16.30 -0.35
N ILE A 89 -19.96 15.00 -0.14
CA ILE A 89 -21.00 14.01 0.14
C ILE A 89 -21.57 14.20 1.56
N ASP A 90 -20.69 14.40 2.53
CA ASP A 90 -21.05 14.67 3.92
C ASP A 90 -20.21 15.82 4.46
N PRO A 91 -20.75 17.07 4.48
CA PRO A 91 -20.06 18.23 5.06
C PRO A 91 -19.71 18.09 6.55
N SER A 92 -20.37 17.19 7.27
CA SER A 92 -20.10 16.89 8.68
C SER A 92 -19.01 15.84 8.89
N ALA A 93 -18.55 15.18 7.83
CA ALA A 93 -17.51 14.13 7.90
C ALA A 93 -16.27 14.65 8.65
N PRO A 94 -15.81 13.96 9.71
CA PRO A 94 -14.71 14.42 10.54
C PRO A 94 -13.36 14.16 9.88
N VAL A 95 -13.18 14.62 8.64
CA VAL A 95 -11.97 14.45 7.82
C VAL A 95 -11.46 15.78 7.31
N ARG A 96 -10.15 15.99 7.39
CA ARG A 96 -9.47 17.15 6.80
C ARG A 96 -7.99 16.88 6.56
N LEU A 97 -7.40 17.71 5.73
CA LEU A 97 -5.95 17.73 5.58
C LEU A 97 -5.28 18.23 6.86
N TYR A 98 -4.15 17.64 7.21
CA TYR A 98 -3.38 18.05 8.39
C TYR A 98 -2.62 19.34 8.09
N ASP A 99 -2.82 20.35 8.93
CA ASP A 99 -2.23 21.69 8.81
C ASP A 99 -0.83 21.81 9.47
N GLY A 100 -0.34 20.74 10.08
CA GLY A 100 0.93 20.73 10.80
C GLY A 100 0.87 21.20 12.26
N THR A 101 -0.25 21.77 12.70
CA THR A 101 -0.39 22.42 14.01
C THR A 101 -1.53 21.88 14.86
N SER A 102 -2.54 21.30 14.22
CA SER A 102 -3.70 20.73 14.92
C SER A 102 -3.28 19.66 15.93
N PRO A 103 -3.87 19.67 17.14
CA PRO A 103 -3.59 18.65 18.13
C PRO A 103 -3.96 17.26 17.63
N VAL A 104 -3.13 16.28 17.97
CA VAL A 104 -3.21 14.86 17.54
C VAL A 104 -3.31 13.98 18.77
N ASP A 105 -4.31 13.10 18.81
CA ASP A 105 -4.55 12.20 19.96
C ASP A 105 -4.01 10.78 19.70
N ALA A 106 -3.86 10.41 18.42
CA ALA A 106 -3.24 9.14 17.99
C ALA A 106 -2.66 9.27 16.58
N VAL A 107 -1.73 8.40 16.21
CA VAL A 107 -1.05 8.43 14.90
C VAL A 107 -1.06 7.07 14.25
N ILE A 108 -1.43 7.03 12.97
CA ILE A 108 -1.15 5.91 12.06
C ILE A 108 -0.15 6.42 11.02
N ALA A 109 1.05 5.84 10.97
CA ALA A 109 2.05 6.30 10.01
C ALA A 109 2.65 5.12 9.25
N THR A 110 2.71 5.27 7.93
CA THR A 110 3.32 4.30 7.01
C THR A 110 4.47 4.96 6.27
N GLY A 111 5.65 4.35 6.32
CA GLY A 111 6.84 4.89 5.69
C GLY A 111 8.01 3.91 5.66
N SER A 112 9.17 4.37 5.17
CA SER A 112 10.42 3.61 5.26
C SER A 112 10.87 3.42 6.71
N ASP A 113 11.82 2.53 6.95
CA ASP A 113 12.35 2.31 8.29
C ASP A 113 13.02 3.57 8.88
N ASN A 114 13.61 4.41 8.02
CA ASN A 114 14.13 5.71 8.43
C ASN A 114 13.02 6.67 8.86
N ALA A 115 11.92 6.72 8.10
CA ALA A 115 10.75 7.53 8.46
C ALA A 115 10.12 7.04 9.77
N ASN A 116 10.07 5.73 9.98
CA ASN A 116 9.56 5.15 11.22
C ASN A 116 10.39 5.49 12.44
N ARG A 117 11.72 5.55 12.32
CA ARG A 117 12.59 6.02 13.41
C ARG A 117 12.25 7.48 13.79
N TYR A 118 12.06 8.32 12.79
CA TYR A 118 11.63 9.71 13.00
C TYR A 118 10.25 9.76 13.65
N PHE A 119 9.26 9.03 13.14
CA PHE A 119 7.89 9.04 13.71
C PHE A 119 7.88 8.55 15.15
N ARG A 120 8.63 7.51 15.46
CA ARG A 120 8.73 6.98 16.83
C ARG A 120 9.29 8.00 17.81
N ALA A 121 10.27 8.80 17.40
CA ALA A 121 10.82 9.86 18.23
C ALA A 121 9.87 11.06 18.31
N HIS A 122 9.29 11.48 17.17
CA HIS A 122 8.46 12.67 17.08
C HIS A 122 7.10 12.52 17.80
N TYR A 123 6.52 11.33 17.74
CA TYR A 123 5.22 11.02 18.37
C TYR A 123 5.39 10.17 19.65
N ALA A 124 6.54 10.23 20.30
CA ALA A 124 6.75 9.59 21.59
C ALA A 124 5.70 10.10 22.61
N GLY A 125 5.01 9.18 23.27
CA GLY A 125 3.95 9.52 24.23
C GLY A 125 2.54 9.68 23.63
N ILE A 126 2.39 9.59 22.32
CA ILE A 126 1.09 9.52 21.63
C ILE A 126 0.86 8.07 21.17
N PRO A 127 -0.32 7.46 21.40
CA PRO A 127 -0.67 6.17 20.85
C PRO A 127 -0.40 6.12 19.34
N SER A 128 0.42 5.17 18.90
CA SER A 128 0.86 5.16 17.49
C SER A 128 0.91 3.76 16.91
N LEU A 129 0.42 3.63 15.67
CA LEU A 129 0.57 2.47 14.80
C LEU A 129 1.56 2.82 13.69
N LEU A 130 2.78 2.34 13.80
CA LEU A 130 3.85 2.65 12.85
C LEU A 130 4.15 1.43 11.98
N ARG A 131 4.03 1.59 10.67
CA ARG A 131 4.28 0.53 9.69
C ARG A 131 5.53 0.87 8.88
N GLY A 132 6.54 -0.02 8.95
CA GLY A 132 7.79 0.05 8.20
C GLY A 132 7.75 -0.70 6.87
N SER A 133 8.92 -0.89 6.30
CA SER A 133 9.12 -1.69 5.11
C SER A 133 8.64 -3.12 5.34
N ARG A 134 7.92 -3.67 4.37
CA ARG A 134 7.42 -5.05 4.39
C ARG A 134 7.65 -5.68 3.03
N GLN A 135 7.80 -6.99 3.03
CA GLN A 135 7.91 -7.81 1.84
C GLN A 135 6.77 -8.82 1.83
N SER A 136 6.23 -9.07 0.64
CA SER A 136 5.26 -10.15 0.42
C SER A 136 5.95 -11.30 -0.27
N VAL A 137 5.53 -12.52 0.06
CA VAL A 137 6.10 -13.75 -0.48
C VAL A 137 5.03 -14.58 -1.15
N ALA A 138 5.41 -15.35 -2.17
CA ALA A 138 4.61 -16.42 -2.74
C ALA A 138 5.26 -17.76 -2.42
N VAL A 139 4.44 -18.76 -2.13
CA VAL A 139 4.88 -20.16 -1.93
C VAL A 139 4.20 -21.00 -3.00
N LEU A 140 5.01 -21.56 -3.89
CA LEU A 140 4.54 -22.36 -5.02
C LEU A 140 4.65 -23.85 -4.70
N SER A 141 3.70 -24.62 -5.23
CA SER A 141 3.64 -26.07 -5.09
C SER A 141 4.38 -26.83 -6.20
N GLY A 142 4.70 -26.14 -7.30
CA GLY A 142 5.23 -26.72 -8.53
C GLY A 142 4.16 -27.32 -9.45
N ARG A 143 2.88 -27.03 -9.17
CA ARG A 143 1.73 -27.53 -9.95
C ARG A 143 0.73 -26.43 -10.28
N GLU A 144 1.19 -25.18 -10.32
CA GLU A 144 0.36 -24.02 -10.61
C GLU A 144 -0.19 -24.08 -12.02
N THR A 145 -1.48 -23.76 -12.16
CA THR A 145 -2.11 -23.60 -13.48
C THR A 145 -1.63 -22.31 -14.16
N PRO A 146 -1.79 -22.18 -15.49
CA PRO A 146 -1.49 -20.94 -16.19
C PRO A 146 -2.22 -19.71 -15.61
N ASP A 147 -3.48 -19.86 -15.18
CA ASP A 147 -4.26 -18.78 -14.57
C ASP A 147 -3.70 -18.36 -13.21
N GLN A 148 -3.23 -19.32 -12.41
CA GLN A 148 -2.57 -19.03 -11.13
C GLN A 148 -1.24 -18.32 -11.33
N LEU A 149 -0.46 -18.71 -12.33
CA LEU A 149 0.79 -18.03 -12.70
C LEU A 149 0.53 -16.62 -13.26
N ALA A 150 -0.53 -16.42 -14.03
CA ALA A 150 -0.95 -15.09 -14.49
C ALA A 150 -1.36 -14.20 -13.31
N GLY A 151 -2.10 -14.73 -12.33
CA GLY A 151 -2.43 -14.03 -11.09
C GLY A 151 -1.19 -13.66 -10.28
N LEU A 152 -0.23 -14.58 -10.15
CA LEU A 152 1.05 -14.31 -9.49
C LEU A 152 1.84 -13.21 -10.22
N ALA A 153 1.88 -13.25 -11.55
CA ALA A 153 2.51 -12.21 -12.36
C ALA A 153 1.89 -10.83 -12.07
N ASP A 154 0.56 -10.77 -11.96
CA ASP A 154 -0.15 -9.55 -11.59
C ASP A 154 0.23 -9.07 -10.17
N ASP A 155 0.30 -9.96 -9.20
CA ASP A 155 0.72 -9.65 -7.83
C ASP A 155 2.18 -9.17 -7.72
N ILE A 156 3.05 -9.61 -8.60
CA ILE A 156 4.44 -9.15 -8.66
C ILE A 156 4.53 -7.76 -9.29
N TRP A 157 3.92 -7.55 -10.45
CA TRP A 157 4.16 -6.38 -11.28
C TRP A 157 3.09 -5.29 -11.19
N ALA A 158 1.95 -5.53 -10.51
CA ALA A 158 1.00 -4.47 -10.26
C ALA A 158 1.68 -3.25 -9.65
N TYR A 159 1.35 -2.06 -10.14
CA TYR A 159 1.99 -0.81 -9.75
C TYR A 159 3.53 -0.84 -9.88
N SER A 160 4.05 -1.60 -10.85
CA SER A 160 5.48 -1.80 -11.08
C SER A 160 6.21 -2.37 -9.84
N GLY A 161 5.57 -3.27 -9.10
CA GLY A 161 6.13 -3.91 -7.91
C GLY A 161 6.38 -2.96 -6.73
N LEU A 162 5.81 -1.75 -6.74
CA LEU A 162 6.07 -0.72 -5.72
C LEU A 162 5.17 -0.85 -4.48
N GLY A 163 4.18 -1.71 -4.51
CA GLY A 163 3.30 -1.96 -3.37
C GLY A 163 3.98 -2.82 -2.30
N CYS A 164 3.69 -2.56 -1.02
CA CYS A 164 4.16 -3.43 0.07
C CYS A 164 3.53 -4.83 0.04
N ARG A 165 2.48 -5.02 -0.74
CA ARG A 165 1.82 -6.31 -1.01
C ARG A 165 2.26 -6.94 -2.34
N SER A 166 3.06 -6.23 -3.14
CA SER A 166 3.65 -6.83 -4.34
C SER A 166 4.62 -7.94 -3.94
N VAL A 167 4.48 -9.10 -4.57
CA VAL A 167 5.33 -10.25 -4.27
C VAL A 167 6.76 -9.92 -4.68
N SER A 168 7.69 -10.01 -3.72
CA SER A 168 9.11 -9.70 -3.91
C SER A 168 10.03 -10.90 -3.69
N LEU A 169 9.47 -12.01 -3.23
CA LEU A 169 10.18 -13.25 -3.00
C LEU A 169 9.27 -14.44 -3.30
N ILE A 170 9.79 -15.41 -4.01
CA ILE A 170 9.08 -16.65 -4.34
C ILE A 170 9.84 -17.84 -3.74
N PHE A 171 9.12 -18.67 -3.02
CA PHE A 171 9.59 -20.01 -2.61
C PHE A 171 8.95 -21.03 -3.55
N ALA A 172 9.76 -21.86 -4.16
CA ALA A 172 9.33 -22.90 -5.09
C ALA A 172 10.07 -24.22 -4.82
N PRO A 173 9.53 -25.38 -5.22
CA PRO A 173 10.25 -26.63 -5.18
C PRO A 173 11.54 -26.57 -6.00
N GLU A 174 12.55 -27.33 -5.59
CA GLU A 174 13.82 -27.43 -6.30
C GLU A 174 13.61 -27.83 -7.76
N GLY A 175 14.24 -27.12 -8.67
CA GLY A 175 14.12 -27.36 -10.11
C GLY A 175 12.82 -26.88 -10.76
N TYR A 176 11.91 -26.29 -10.01
CA TYR A 176 10.69 -25.70 -10.58
C TYR A 176 10.92 -24.24 -11.00
N GLU A 177 10.74 -23.97 -12.27
CA GLU A 177 10.82 -22.63 -12.85
C GLU A 177 9.42 -22.17 -13.29
N PRO A 178 8.78 -21.23 -12.57
CA PRO A 178 7.46 -20.74 -12.94
C PRO A 178 7.52 -19.94 -14.24
N ALA A 179 6.70 -20.30 -15.23
CA ALA A 179 6.59 -19.59 -16.50
C ALA A 179 5.80 -18.29 -16.34
N LEU A 180 6.43 -17.26 -15.76
CA LEU A 180 5.81 -15.97 -15.54
C LEU A 180 5.87 -15.09 -16.79
N GLN A 181 4.75 -14.48 -17.15
CA GLN A 181 4.70 -13.48 -18.21
C GLN A 181 5.05 -12.11 -17.63
N ILE A 182 6.14 -11.52 -18.08
CA ILE A 182 6.61 -10.21 -17.63
C ILE A 182 5.91 -9.12 -18.45
N PRO A 183 5.09 -8.26 -17.83
CA PRO A 183 4.47 -7.15 -18.54
C PRO A 183 5.49 -6.04 -18.80
N PRO A 184 5.19 -5.08 -19.69
CA PRO A 184 5.98 -3.88 -19.82
C PRO A 184 6.12 -3.18 -18.47
N VAL A 185 7.36 -2.97 -18.03
CA VAL A 185 7.67 -2.32 -16.75
C VAL A 185 8.25 -0.94 -16.96
N ASN A 186 8.09 -0.06 -15.97
CA ASN A 186 8.58 1.31 -16.06
C ASN A 186 10.09 1.41 -15.74
N ASP A 187 10.70 2.53 -16.13
CA ASP A 187 12.13 2.79 -15.93
C ASP A 187 12.58 2.66 -14.47
N LYS A 188 11.71 2.96 -13.51
CA LYS A 188 12.04 2.84 -12.09
C LYS A 188 12.23 1.39 -11.70
N TYR A 189 11.35 0.50 -12.17
CA TYR A 189 11.51 -0.94 -11.95
C TYR A 189 12.82 -1.45 -12.59
N ILE A 190 13.07 -1.06 -13.84
CA ILE A 190 14.29 -1.44 -14.57
C ILE A 190 15.54 -0.98 -13.83
N ASN A 191 15.56 0.25 -13.34
CA ASN A 191 16.69 0.79 -12.61
C ASN A 191 16.92 0.08 -11.28
N ASN A 192 15.86 -0.21 -10.53
CA ASN A 192 15.94 -1.00 -9.30
C ASN A 192 16.48 -2.42 -9.58
N TYR A 193 15.99 -3.06 -10.64
CA TYR A 193 16.47 -4.37 -11.07
C TYR A 193 17.97 -4.34 -11.39
N ARG A 194 18.43 -3.40 -12.23
CA ARG A 194 19.84 -3.24 -12.57
C ARG A 194 20.69 -3.01 -11.34
N GLN A 195 20.22 -2.21 -10.39
CA GLN A 195 20.91 -1.98 -9.13
C GLN A 195 21.04 -3.26 -8.29
N GLN A 196 19.96 -4.01 -8.14
CA GLN A 196 19.99 -5.27 -7.38
C GLN A 196 20.90 -6.31 -8.04
N ARG A 197 20.86 -6.43 -9.35
CA ARG A 197 21.75 -7.28 -10.12
C ARG A 197 23.21 -6.92 -9.87
N ALA A 198 23.58 -5.65 -10.02
CA ALA A 198 24.93 -5.18 -9.76
C ALA A 198 25.40 -5.46 -8.33
N LEU A 199 24.52 -5.31 -7.33
CA LEU A 199 24.83 -5.63 -5.93
C LEU A 199 25.11 -7.11 -5.73
N LEU A 200 24.34 -8.00 -6.35
CA LEU A 200 24.56 -9.45 -6.28
C LEU A 200 25.88 -9.86 -6.95
N GLU A 201 26.19 -9.28 -8.11
CA GLU A 201 27.46 -9.45 -8.81
C GLU A 201 28.64 -9.00 -7.94
N MET A 202 28.56 -7.81 -7.33
CA MET A 202 29.61 -7.28 -6.43
C MET A 202 29.81 -8.14 -5.18
N GLN A 203 28.75 -8.77 -4.68
CA GLN A 203 28.78 -9.65 -3.51
C GLN A 203 29.25 -11.09 -3.85
N GLY A 204 29.47 -11.41 -5.14
CA GLY A 204 29.77 -12.74 -5.61
C GLY A 204 28.66 -13.78 -5.31
N ARG A 205 27.42 -13.32 -5.16
CA ARG A 205 26.28 -14.21 -4.89
C ARG A 205 25.76 -14.80 -6.20
N PRO A 206 25.56 -16.11 -6.29
CA PRO A 206 24.96 -16.72 -7.47
C PRO A 206 23.51 -16.25 -7.60
N PHE A 207 23.08 -15.92 -8.80
CA PHE A 207 21.71 -15.64 -9.15
C PHE A 207 21.43 -16.07 -10.59
N VAL A 208 20.16 -16.32 -10.89
CA VAL A 208 19.69 -16.58 -12.25
C VAL A 208 18.92 -15.35 -12.71
N ASP A 209 19.28 -14.84 -13.87
CA ASP A 209 18.60 -13.71 -14.49
C ASP A 209 17.38 -14.22 -15.26
N CYS A 210 16.19 -14.08 -14.69
CA CYS A 210 14.94 -14.53 -15.28
C CYS A 210 14.25 -13.46 -16.15
N LEU A 211 14.81 -12.24 -16.17
CA LEU A 211 14.29 -11.16 -17.00
C LEU A 211 14.88 -11.30 -18.41
N LEU A 212 14.20 -12.06 -19.26
CA LEU A 212 14.43 -12.00 -20.70
C LEU A 212 13.98 -10.63 -21.24
N TYR A 213 14.84 -9.64 -21.11
CA TYR A 213 14.69 -8.42 -21.88
C TYR A 213 15.18 -8.71 -23.30
N THR A 214 14.26 -8.95 -24.20
CA THR A 214 14.51 -8.70 -25.60
C THR A 214 14.35 -7.20 -25.81
N SER A 215 15.45 -6.46 -25.73
CA SER A 215 15.51 -5.14 -26.33
C SER A 215 15.69 -5.33 -27.82
N ASP A 216 14.64 -5.14 -28.59
CA ASP A 216 14.77 -4.74 -29.99
C ASP A 216 15.01 -3.24 -30.06
#